data_8cc2408ccb3de2230ae60193b76c1dd5
#
_entry.id   8cc2408ccb3de2230ae60193b76c1dd5
#
_cell.length_a   1.000
_cell.length_b   1.000
_cell.length_c   1.000
_cell.angle_alpha   90.00
_cell.angle_beta   90.00
_cell.angle_gamma   90.00
#
_symmetry.space_group_name_H-M   'P 1'
#
loop_
_entity.id
_entity.type
_entity.pdbx_description
1 polymer ?
#
loop_
_entity_poly.entity_id
_entity_poly.type
_entity_poly.pdbx_seq_one_letter_code
_entity_poly.pdbx_strand_id
1 'polypeptide(L)'
;MSENRFTLFGMRFGCGEGNEGMLKKLKDYRRIVVKIGSALLVDRAAGLKRDWLESLGQDIAALHHAGVEVLVVSSGAIALGRTVLGLPKKALKLEESQAAAAAGQIALAKAYADVLGGHSIRSGQILVTLSDTEERRRYLNARATIETLLKLKAIPVINENDTVATTEIRYGDNDRLAARVATMMGADLLVLLSDIDGLYTAPPHKNPDAAFLPLVETITPQIEAMAGAAASELSRGGMKTKLDAGKIANAAGTAMIITSGTRFGPLSAIDRGERATLFEPARAPVNAWKTWISGNLEPAGRLTVDAGAAKALKSGKSLLPAGVKEIDGQFERGDTVAVMNEDGREIARGLIAYDAEDARKIAGHKSDEISEILGYDARAAMIHRNDLVVRAASNAEVA
;
A
#
# COMPACT_ATOMS: atom_id res chain seq x y z
N MET A 1 14.56 26.42 -34.14
CA MET A 1 14.01 25.11 -33.73
C MET A 1 12.85 25.39 -32.81
N SER A 2 11.62 25.26 -33.34
CA SER A 2 10.39 25.62 -32.61
C SER A 2 10.03 24.49 -31.61
N GLU A 3 9.97 24.84 -30.36
CA GLU A 3 9.38 23.98 -29.35
C GLU A 3 7.89 23.78 -29.64
N ASN A 4 7.51 22.62 -30.14
CA ASN A 4 6.12 22.22 -30.26
C ASN A 4 5.57 21.91 -28.88
N ARG A 5 5.02 22.92 -28.22
CA ARG A 5 4.23 22.80 -26.98
C ARG A 5 2.77 22.74 -27.36
N PHE A 6 2.18 21.59 -27.27
CA PHE A 6 0.72 21.47 -27.38
C PHE A 6 0.08 21.67 -26.02
N THR A 7 -0.89 22.57 -25.95
CA THR A 7 -1.72 22.77 -24.77
C THR A 7 -3.10 22.21 -25.08
N LEU A 8 -3.46 21.09 -24.49
CA LEU A 8 -4.81 20.52 -24.52
C LEU A 8 -5.45 20.76 -23.14
N PHE A 9 -6.55 21.50 -23.07
CA PHE A 9 -7.28 21.79 -21.84
C PHE A 9 -6.49 22.45 -20.70
N GLY A 10 -5.54 23.32 -20.99
CA GLY A 10 -4.74 24.02 -19.98
C GLY A 10 -3.58 23.21 -19.41
N MET A 11 -3.37 21.97 -19.83
CA MET A 11 -2.23 21.14 -19.46
C MET A 11 -1.05 21.41 -20.38
N ARG A 12 0.15 21.63 -19.82
CA ARG A 12 1.39 21.79 -20.61
C ARG A 12 1.96 20.40 -20.91
N PHE A 13 1.94 20.00 -22.16
CA PHE A 13 2.58 18.78 -22.65
C PHE A 13 3.92 19.13 -23.27
N GLY A 14 5.01 18.54 -22.78
CA GLY A 14 6.30 18.58 -23.45
C GLY A 14 6.41 17.40 -24.42
N CYS A 15 6.55 17.62 -25.71
CA CYS A 15 7.03 16.59 -26.63
C CYS A 15 8.54 16.41 -26.41
N GLY A 16 8.91 15.51 -25.49
CA GLY A 16 10.29 15.09 -25.24
C GLY A 16 10.38 13.58 -25.18
N GLU A 17 11.37 13.03 -25.85
CA GLU A 17 11.74 11.63 -25.77
C GLU A 17 12.31 11.34 -24.37
N GLY A 18 11.50 10.74 -23.48
CA GLY A 18 11.93 10.28 -22.15
C GLY A 18 11.58 11.22 -20.97
N ASN A 19 11.50 10.62 -19.80
CA ASN A 19 11.17 11.28 -18.51
C ASN A 19 12.42 11.89 -17.82
N GLU A 20 13.47 12.26 -18.56
CA GLU A 20 14.68 12.81 -17.93
C GLU A 20 14.39 14.06 -17.11
N GLY A 21 14.66 13.98 -15.81
CA GLY A 21 14.50 15.08 -14.86
C GLY A 21 13.13 15.24 -14.20
N MET A 22 12.10 14.51 -14.63
CA MET A 22 10.74 14.61 -14.04
C MET A 22 10.55 13.64 -12.86
N LEU A 23 11.15 12.46 -12.90
CA LEU A 23 11.06 11.45 -11.86
C LEU A 23 12.30 11.51 -10.95
N LYS A 24 12.07 11.44 -9.64
CA LYS A 24 13.15 11.15 -8.68
C LYS A 24 13.67 9.74 -8.94
N LYS A 25 14.96 9.51 -8.69
CA LYS A 25 15.51 8.15 -8.72
C LYS A 25 14.81 7.28 -7.69
N LEU A 26 14.57 6.02 -8.01
CA LEU A 26 13.86 5.10 -7.11
C LEU A 26 14.54 4.95 -5.75
N LYS A 27 15.87 5.03 -5.71
CA LYS A 27 16.66 4.99 -4.46
C LYS A 27 16.43 6.18 -3.52
N ASP A 28 15.84 7.28 -4.01
CA ASP A 28 15.58 8.49 -3.23
C ASP A 28 14.22 8.45 -2.51
N TYR A 29 13.44 7.40 -2.73
CA TYR A 29 12.23 7.10 -1.97
C TYR A 29 12.57 6.21 -0.77
N ARG A 30 11.93 6.44 0.35
CA ARG A 30 12.13 5.62 1.56
C ARG A 30 11.42 4.27 1.47
N ARG A 31 10.18 4.25 0.96
CA ARG A 31 9.33 3.05 0.87
C ARG A 31 8.60 2.99 -0.44
N ILE A 32 8.76 1.86 -1.14
CA ILE A 32 8.17 1.62 -2.46
C ILE A 32 7.34 0.34 -2.42
N VAL A 33 6.12 0.40 -2.98
CA VAL A 33 5.31 -0.78 -3.28
C VAL A 33 5.41 -1.06 -4.77
N VAL A 34 5.82 -2.27 -5.14
CA VAL A 34 5.92 -2.73 -6.54
C VAL A 34 4.82 -3.74 -6.81
N LYS A 35 3.90 -3.42 -7.70
CA LYS A 35 2.84 -4.34 -8.13
C LYS A 35 3.20 -5.00 -9.44
N ILE A 36 3.03 -6.32 -9.48
CA ILE A 36 3.37 -7.17 -10.62
C ILE A 36 2.11 -7.89 -11.12
N GLY A 37 1.77 -7.70 -12.40
CA GLY A 37 0.65 -8.37 -13.05
C GLY A 37 0.97 -9.83 -13.40
N SER A 38 -0.04 -10.72 -13.44
CA SER A 38 0.12 -12.14 -13.75
C SER A 38 0.74 -12.40 -15.12
N ALA A 39 0.44 -11.59 -16.12
CA ALA A 39 0.97 -11.73 -17.49
C ALA A 39 2.48 -11.47 -17.58
N LEU A 40 3.05 -10.72 -16.63
CA LEU A 40 4.50 -10.48 -16.54
C LEU A 40 5.23 -11.69 -15.95
N LEU A 41 4.60 -12.38 -15.00
CA LEU A 41 5.18 -13.50 -14.25
C LEU A 41 4.97 -14.86 -14.90
N VAL A 42 3.84 -15.05 -15.57
CA VAL A 42 3.41 -16.38 -16.00
C VAL A 42 3.14 -16.41 -17.49
N ASP A 43 3.80 -17.32 -18.17
CA ASP A 43 3.43 -17.77 -19.51
C ASP A 43 2.47 -18.94 -19.41
N ARG A 44 1.42 -18.94 -20.22
CA ARG A 44 0.39 -20.01 -20.17
C ARG A 44 0.88 -21.38 -20.60
N ALA A 45 1.96 -21.46 -21.37
CA ALA A 45 2.54 -22.71 -21.87
C ALA A 45 3.81 -23.09 -21.08
N ALA A 46 4.70 -22.11 -20.83
CA ALA A 46 6.00 -22.33 -20.18
C ALA A 46 5.95 -22.21 -18.65
N GLY A 47 4.85 -21.72 -18.07
CA GLY A 47 4.74 -21.53 -16.62
C GLY A 47 5.39 -20.23 -16.16
N LEU A 48 6.16 -20.29 -15.06
CA LEU A 48 6.80 -19.11 -14.48
C LEU A 48 7.92 -18.58 -15.40
N LYS A 49 7.90 -17.28 -15.70
CA LYS A 49 8.97 -16.57 -16.44
C LYS A 49 10.15 -16.28 -15.51
N ARG A 50 10.96 -17.30 -15.24
CA ARG A 50 12.01 -17.27 -14.21
C ARG A 50 13.04 -16.18 -14.48
N ASP A 51 13.58 -16.11 -15.70
CA ASP A 51 14.62 -15.15 -16.07
C ASP A 51 14.14 -13.70 -15.87
N TRP A 52 12.86 -13.45 -16.18
CA TRP A 52 12.25 -12.15 -15.94
C TRP A 52 12.16 -11.84 -14.43
N LEU A 53 11.73 -12.82 -13.63
CA LEU A 53 11.65 -12.67 -12.18
C LEU A 53 13.05 -12.46 -11.55
N GLU A 54 14.08 -13.13 -12.06
CA GLU A 54 15.47 -12.94 -11.65
C GLU A 54 15.95 -11.51 -11.95
N SER A 55 15.64 -10.99 -13.13
CA SER A 55 15.94 -9.61 -13.51
C SER A 55 15.23 -8.58 -12.62
N LEU A 56 13.96 -8.80 -12.29
CA LEU A 56 13.24 -7.97 -11.31
C LEU A 56 13.85 -8.11 -9.92
N GLY A 57 14.28 -9.33 -9.53
CA GLY A 57 14.95 -9.59 -8.26
C GLY A 57 16.25 -8.79 -8.11
N GLN A 58 17.02 -8.63 -9.19
CA GLN A 58 18.21 -7.76 -9.21
C GLN A 58 17.86 -6.30 -8.95
N ASP A 59 16.82 -5.77 -9.61
CA ASP A 59 16.36 -4.40 -9.38
C ASP A 59 15.90 -4.19 -7.92
N ILE A 60 15.10 -5.12 -7.39
CA ILE A 60 14.62 -5.08 -6.00
C ILE A 60 15.81 -5.15 -5.03
N ALA A 61 16.78 -6.02 -5.30
CA ALA A 61 17.98 -6.16 -4.46
C ALA A 61 18.81 -4.87 -4.46
N ALA A 62 18.99 -4.23 -5.60
CA ALA A 62 19.70 -2.95 -5.70
C ALA A 62 19.03 -1.86 -4.84
N LEU A 63 17.70 -1.73 -4.89
CA LEU A 63 16.94 -0.80 -4.05
C LEU A 63 17.05 -1.15 -2.56
N HIS A 64 16.88 -2.43 -2.22
CA HIS A 64 16.99 -2.89 -0.83
C HIS A 64 18.38 -2.61 -0.23
N HIS A 65 19.45 -2.90 -0.96
CA HIS A 65 20.83 -2.61 -0.53
C HIS A 65 21.11 -1.10 -0.45
N ALA A 66 20.41 -0.28 -1.23
CA ALA A 66 20.45 1.18 -1.11
C ALA A 66 19.66 1.71 0.10
N GLY A 67 19.00 0.83 0.88
CA GLY A 67 18.25 1.19 2.10
C GLY A 67 16.78 1.49 1.85
N VAL A 68 16.25 1.27 0.64
CA VAL A 68 14.83 1.44 0.33
C VAL A 68 14.03 0.27 0.90
N GLU A 69 12.95 0.56 1.58
CA GLU A 69 11.98 -0.46 2.02
C GLU A 69 11.07 -0.84 0.84
N VAL A 70 11.32 -2.02 0.27
CA VAL A 70 10.54 -2.52 -0.88
C VAL A 70 9.49 -3.53 -0.42
N LEU A 71 8.25 -3.33 -0.86
CA LEU A 71 7.15 -4.28 -0.72
C LEU A 71 6.71 -4.74 -2.11
N VAL A 72 6.45 -6.02 -2.26
CA VAL A 72 5.99 -6.60 -3.53
C VAL A 72 4.53 -6.99 -3.40
N VAL A 73 3.68 -6.57 -4.34
CA VAL A 73 2.30 -7.06 -4.49
C VAL A 73 2.24 -7.85 -5.79
N SER A 74 2.12 -9.17 -5.66
CA SER A 74 2.23 -10.08 -6.80
C SER A 74 0.89 -10.70 -7.17
N SER A 75 0.68 -10.89 -8.46
CA SER A 75 -0.37 -11.75 -8.99
C SER A 75 0.24 -13.05 -9.52
N GLY A 76 -0.60 -13.94 -10.07
CA GLY A 76 -0.13 -15.09 -10.84
C GLY A 76 -0.34 -16.44 -10.16
N ALA A 77 -0.78 -16.50 -8.90
CA ALA A 77 -1.03 -17.75 -8.20
C ALA A 77 -2.01 -18.66 -8.96
N ILE A 78 -3.18 -18.15 -9.36
CA ILE A 78 -4.16 -18.92 -10.14
C ILE A 78 -3.56 -19.43 -11.47
N ALA A 79 -2.79 -18.57 -12.16
CA ALA A 79 -2.20 -18.94 -13.45
C ALA A 79 -1.17 -20.08 -13.30
N LEU A 80 -0.30 -20.01 -12.28
CA LEU A 80 0.65 -21.07 -11.94
C LEU A 80 -0.04 -22.36 -11.48
N GLY A 81 -1.04 -22.22 -10.60
CA GLY A 81 -1.75 -23.38 -10.07
C GLY A 81 -2.57 -24.12 -11.12
N ARG A 82 -3.05 -23.44 -12.15
CA ARG A 82 -3.66 -24.10 -13.31
C ARG A 82 -2.71 -25.11 -13.96
N THR A 83 -1.47 -24.73 -14.12
CA THR A 83 -0.43 -25.60 -14.68
C THR A 83 -0.11 -26.75 -13.72
N VAL A 84 0.05 -26.43 -12.42
CA VAL A 84 0.35 -27.44 -11.39
C VAL A 84 -0.74 -28.49 -11.27
N LEU A 85 -2.01 -28.10 -11.33
CA LEU A 85 -3.17 -29.00 -11.19
C LEU A 85 -3.67 -29.55 -12.52
N GLY A 86 -3.04 -29.23 -13.66
CA GLY A 86 -3.47 -29.69 -14.97
C GLY A 86 -4.87 -29.21 -15.38
N LEU A 87 -5.32 -28.05 -14.88
CA LEU A 87 -6.67 -27.54 -15.13
C LEU A 87 -6.83 -27.04 -16.57
N PRO A 88 -8.04 -27.19 -17.15
CA PRO A 88 -8.29 -26.83 -18.55
C PRO A 88 -8.17 -25.33 -18.80
N LYS A 89 -7.89 -24.95 -20.07
CA LYS A 89 -7.75 -23.55 -20.50
C LYS A 89 -9.06 -22.75 -20.52
N LYS A 90 -10.22 -23.38 -20.28
CA LYS A 90 -11.53 -22.72 -20.20
C LYS A 90 -11.67 -21.85 -18.94
N ALA A 91 -12.73 -21.07 -18.85
CA ALA A 91 -13.08 -20.36 -17.62
C ALA A 91 -13.25 -21.36 -16.47
N LEU A 92 -12.62 -21.05 -15.33
CA LEU A 92 -12.72 -21.86 -14.12
C LEU A 92 -13.95 -21.43 -13.31
N LYS A 93 -14.54 -22.37 -12.62
CA LYS A 93 -15.48 -22.08 -11.53
C LYS A 93 -14.73 -21.45 -10.37
N LEU A 94 -15.47 -20.88 -9.41
CA LEU A 94 -14.86 -20.20 -8.25
C LEU A 94 -13.95 -21.18 -7.48
N GLU A 95 -14.50 -22.32 -7.10
CA GLU A 95 -13.78 -23.35 -6.33
C GLU A 95 -12.55 -23.92 -7.08
N GLU A 96 -12.62 -24.05 -8.40
CA GLU A 96 -11.47 -24.44 -9.23
C GLU A 96 -10.38 -23.35 -9.24
N SER A 97 -10.79 -22.09 -9.24
CA SER A 97 -9.88 -20.95 -9.17
C SER A 97 -9.22 -20.83 -7.80
N GLN A 98 -9.99 -21.05 -6.73
CA GLN A 98 -9.47 -21.05 -5.36
C GLN A 98 -8.48 -22.21 -5.16
N ALA A 99 -8.80 -23.40 -5.65
CA ALA A 99 -7.88 -24.55 -5.62
C ALA A 99 -6.59 -24.27 -6.43
N ALA A 100 -6.73 -23.65 -7.62
CA ALA A 100 -5.58 -23.24 -8.42
C ALA A 100 -4.75 -22.19 -7.67
N ALA A 101 -5.38 -21.19 -7.05
CA ALA A 101 -4.68 -20.20 -6.25
C ALA A 101 -3.89 -20.83 -5.12
N ALA A 102 -4.51 -21.76 -4.37
CA ALA A 102 -3.85 -22.46 -3.27
C ALA A 102 -2.59 -23.22 -3.72
N ALA A 103 -2.70 -24.00 -4.81
CA ALA A 103 -1.56 -24.75 -5.35
C ALA A 103 -0.48 -23.84 -5.96
N GLY A 104 -0.90 -22.81 -6.70
CA GLY A 104 0.02 -21.90 -7.37
C GLY A 104 0.71 -20.92 -6.42
N GLN A 105 0.10 -20.58 -5.29
CA GLN A 105 0.68 -19.68 -4.29
C GLN A 105 1.95 -20.28 -3.66
N ILE A 106 2.02 -21.62 -3.50
CA ILE A 106 3.21 -22.31 -3.03
C ILE A 106 4.38 -22.09 -4.01
N ALA A 107 4.12 -22.31 -5.31
CA ALA A 107 5.13 -22.15 -6.35
C ALA A 107 5.58 -20.67 -6.47
N LEU A 108 4.64 -19.74 -6.37
CA LEU A 108 4.91 -18.31 -6.44
C LEU A 108 5.77 -17.83 -5.26
N ALA A 109 5.40 -18.20 -4.04
CA ALA A 109 6.14 -17.84 -2.83
C ALA A 109 7.55 -18.42 -2.85
N LYS A 110 7.70 -19.69 -3.27
CA LYS A 110 9.01 -20.33 -3.44
C LYS A 110 9.86 -19.58 -4.47
N ALA A 111 9.31 -19.20 -5.61
CA ALA A 111 10.05 -18.49 -6.66
C ALA A 111 10.62 -17.16 -6.16
N TYR A 112 9.83 -16.37 -5.44
CA TYR A 112 10.33 -15.14 -4.82
C TYR A 112 11.39 -15.41 -3.75
N ALA A 113 11.18 -16.43 -2.91
CA ALA A 113 12.15 -16.79 -1.88
C ALA A 113 13.50 -17.22 -2.50
N ASP A 114 13.47 -18.03 -3.56
CA ASP A 114 14.67 -18.48 -4.27
C ASP A 114 15.42 -17.30 -4.93
N VAL A 115 14.70 -16.44 -5.66
CA VAL A 115 15.30 -15.29 -6.37
C VAL A 115 15.89 -14.29 -5.39
N LEU A 116 15.13 -13.86 -4.39
CA LEU A 116 15.62 -12.90 -3.38
C LEU A 116 16.71 -13.52 -2.50
N GLY A 117 16.60 -14.81 -2.19
CA GLY A 117 17.62 -15.58 -1.48
C GLY A 117 18.95 -15.62 -2.20
N GLY A 118 18.95 -15.65 -3.53
CA GLY A 118 20.17 -15.52 -4.37
C GLY A 118 20.92 -14.18 -4.16
N HIS A 119 20.22 -13.16 -3.68
CA HIS A 119 20.80 -11.87 -3.30
C HIS A 119 20.98 -11.70 -1.78
N SER A 120 20.91 -12.80 -1.00
CA SER A 120 20.96 -12.82 0.47
C SER A 120 19.84 -12.02 1.16
N ILE A 121 18.70 -11.85 0.50
CA ILE A 121 17.55 -11.15 0.99
C ILE A 121 16.47 -12.17 1.38
N ARG A 122 15.94 -12.05 2.60
CA ARG A 122 14.80 -12.86 3.06
C ARG A 122 13.50 -12.27 2.56
N SER A 123 12.52 -13.12 2.29
CA SER A 123 11.16 -12.70 1.97
C SER A 123 10.16 -13.32 2.92
N GLY A 124 9.03 -12.63 3.13
CA GLY A 124 7.90 -13.13 3.92
C GLY A 124 6.61 -13.03 3.12
N GLN A 125 5.86 -14.14 3.02
CA GLN A 125 4.56 -14.15 2.35
C GLN A 125 3.49 -13.57 3.26
N ILE A 126 2.67 -12.66 2.69
CA ILE A 126 1.48 -12.08 3.33
C ILE A 126 0.29 -12.30 2.40
N LEU A 127 -0.74 -12.96 2.91
CA LEU A 127 -2.01 -13.14 2.19
C LEU A 127 -3.09 -12.31 2.89
N VAL A 128 -3.72 -11.41 2.15
CA VAL A 128 -4.78 -10.53 2.64
C VAL A 128 -5.91 -10.45 1.64
N THR A 129 -7.12 -10.19 2.11
CA THR A 129 -8.26 -9.83 1.28
C THR A 129 -8.45 -8.31 1.28
N LEU A 130 -9.24 -7.79 0.35
CA LEU A 130 -9.61 -6.36 0.39
C LEU A 130 -10.34 -6.01 1.70
N SER A 131 -11.20 -6.90 2.21
CA SER A 131 -11.88 -6.71 3.50
C SER A 131 -10.90 -6.62 4.68
N ASP A 132 -9.78 -7.32 4.64
CA ASP A 132 -8.74 -7.23 5.68
C ASP A 132 -8.07 -5.83 5.69
N THR A 133 -8.12 -5.10 4.57
CA THR A 133 -7.64 -3.72 4.50
C THR A 133 -8.69 -2.69 4.93
N GLU A 134 -9.93 -3.08 5.15
CA GLU A 134 -11.07 -2.24 5.54
C GLU A 134 -11.47 -2.49 6.99
N GLU A 135 -11.41 -3.74 7.44
CA GLU A 135 -11.66 -4.09 8.83
C GLU A 135 -10.46 -3.69 9.71
N ARG A 136 -10.71 -2.81 10.65
CA ARG A 136 -9.69 -2.13 11.44
C ARG A 136 -8.71 -3.05 12.15
N ARG A 137 -9.20 -4.09 12.82
CA ARG A 137 -8.38 -5.02 13.58
C ARG A 137 -7.43 -5.81 12.68
N ARG A 138 -7.95 -6.32 11.55
CA ARG A 138 -7.18 -7.05 10.55
C ARG A 138 -6.16 -6.14 9.86
N TYR A 139 -6.57 -4.92 9.52
CA TYR A 139 -5.68 -3.90 8.98
C TYR A 139 -4.46 -3.65 9.88
N LEU A 140 -4.68 -3.41 11.19
CA LEU A 140 -3.59 -3.15 12.13
C LEU A 140 -2.68 -4.36 12.34
N ASN A 141 -3.23 -5.57 12.34
CA ASN A 141 -2.45 -6.80 12.45
C ASN A 141 -1.61 -7.03 11.20
N ALA A 142 -2.19 -6.91 10.00
CA ALA A 142 -1.45 -7.02 8.74
C ALA A 142 -0.33 -5.97 8.68
N ARG A 143 -0.63 -4.70 8.99
CA ARG A 143 0.35 -3.63 9.05
C ARG A 143 1.49 -3.93 10.01
N ALA A 144 1.19 -4.36 11.23
CA ALA A 144 2.21 -4.68 12.24
C ALA A 144 3.13 -5.83 11.78
N THR A 145 2.56 -6.87 11.14
CA THR A 145 3.33 -7.98 10.60
C THR A 145 4.25 -7.51 9.47
N ILE A 146 3.74 -6.72 8.54
CA ILE A 146 4.54 -6.15 7.43
C ILE A 146 5.65 -5.24 7.98
N GLU A 147 5.36 -4.35 8.93
CA GLU A 147 6.37 -3.51 9.58
C GLU A 147 7.45 -4.33 10.28
N THR A 148 7.10 -5.46 10.89
CA THR A 148 8.06 -6.36 11.53
C THR A 148 8.98 -7.00 10.49
N LEU A 149 8.46 -7.47 9.35
CA LEU A 149 9.27 -7.98 8.25
C LEU A 149 10.26 -6.91 7.76
N LEU A 150 9.81 -5.68 7.53
CA LEU A 150 10.68 -4.58 7.09
C LEU A 150 11.77 -4.26 8.13
N LYS A 151 11.46 -4.25 9.43
CA LYS A 151 12.46 -4.07 10.50
C LYS A 151 13.50 -5.19 10.49
N LEU A 152 13.10 -6.42 10.19
CA LEU A 152 13.99 -7.58 10.05
C LEU A 152 14.72 -7.60 8.70
N LYS A 153 14.60 -6.53 7.89
CA LYS A 153 15.19 -6.43 6.55
C LYS A 153 14.74 -7.55 5.60
N ALA A 154 13.52 -8.05 5.79
CA ALA A 154 12.89 -8.99 4.87
C ALA A 154 11.93 -8.24 3.95
N ILE A 155 11.80 -8.72 2.71
CA ILE A 155 10.88 -8.17 1.72
C ILE A 155 9.51 -8.85 1.86
N PRO A 156 8.44 -8.11 2.21
CA PRO A 156 7.09 -8.64 2.18
C PRO A 156 6.63 -8.89 0.75
N VAL A 157 6.22 -10.13 0.45
CA VAL A 157 5.58 -10.52 -0.81
C VAL A 157 4.10 -10.75 -0.52
N ILE A 158 3.29 -9.81 -0.97
CA ILE A 158 1.87 -9.72 -0.64
C ILE A 158 1.06 -10.21 -1.84
N ASN A 159 0.01 -10.98 -1.60
CA ASN A 159 -0.98 -11.36 -2.60
C ASN A 159 -2.38 -11.40 -1.97
N GLU A 160 -3.40 -11.44 -2.82
CA GLU A 160 -4.76 -11.71 -2.37
C GLU A 160 -4.87 -13.14 -1.82
N ASN A 161 -5.64 -13.29 -0.73
CA ASN A 161 -6.01 -14.60 -0.21
C ASN A 161 -7.20 -15.16 -0.99
N ASP A 162 -6.93 -15.57 -2.23
CA ASP A 162 -7.94 -16.09 -3.15
C ASP A 162 -8.72 -17.29 -2.57
N THR A 163 -8.17 -18.02 -1.58
CA THR A 163 -8.81 -19.22 -1.01
C THR A 163 -10.05 -18.91 -0.18
N VAL A 164 -10.15 -17.70 0.35
CA VAL A 164 -11.28 -17.23 1.16
C VAL A 164 -12.02 -16.05 0.51
N ALA A 165 -11.56 -15.60 -0.66
CA ALA A 165 -12.22 -14.54 -1.41
C ALA A 165 -13.57 -15.03 -1.94
N THR A 166 -14.62 -14.21 -1.74
CA THR A 166 -15.98 -14.52 -2.21
C THR A 166 -16.21 -14.04 -3.65
N THR A 167 -17.29 -14.52 -4.28
CA THR A 167 -17.67 -14.20 -5.67
C THR A 167 -17.89 -12.71 -5.93
N GLU A 168 -18.22 -11.92 -4.92
CA GLU A 168 -18.44 -10.47 -5.02
C GLU A 168 -17.12 -9.72 -5.27
N ILE A 169 -16.01 -10.30 -4.83
CA ILE A 169 -14.66 -9.83 -5.10
C ILE A 169 -14.13 -10.62 -6.29
N ARG A 170 -14.64 -10.32 -7.49
CA ARG A 170 -14.23 -11.01 -8.71
C ARG A 170 -12.78 -10.68 -9.05
N TYR A 171 -11.92 -11.69 -8.85
CA TYR A 171 -10.60 -11.86 -9.47
C TYR A 171 -9.71 -10.64 -9.61
N GLY A 172 -8.78 -10.55 -8.65
CA GLY A 172 -7.44 -10.06 -8.96
C GLY A 172 -7.36 -8.61 -9.36
N ASP A 173 -8.01 -7.71 -8.62
CA ASP A 173 -7.67 -6.30 -8.69
C ASP A 173 -6.48 -6.01 -7.76
N ASN A 174 -5.36 -6.69 -8.05
CA ASN A 174 -4.13 -6.44 -7.31
C ASN A 174 -3.60 -5.00 -7.49
N ASP A 175 -4.12 -4.22 -8.45
CA ASP A 175 -3.83 -2.78 -8.54
C ASP A 175 -4.43 -2.05 -7.32
N ARG A 176 -5.71 -2.33 -6.99
CA ARG A 176 -6.36 -1.76 -5.79
C ARG A 176 -5.75 -2.29 -4.50
N LEU A 177 -5.46 -3.59 -4.43
CA LEU A 177 -4.76 -4.17 -3.29
C LEU A 177 -3.41 -3.49 -3.06
N ALA A 178 -2.63 -3.26 -4.11
CA ALA A 178 -1.33 -2.58 -4.02
C ALA A 178 -1.48 -1.13 -3.53
N ALA A 179 -2.49 -0.41 -4.00
CA ALA A 179 -2.78 0.94 -3.52
C ALA A 179 -3.22 0.95 -2.04
N ARG A 180 -4.02 -0.04 -1.60
CA ARG A 180 -4.40 -0.22 -0.19
C ARG A 180 -3.18 -0.56 0.68
N VAL A 181 -2.30 -1.44 0.21
CA VAL A 181 -1.04 -1.76 0.89
C VAL A 181 -0.14 -0.52 0.96
N ALA A 182 -0.01 0.24 -0.12
CA ALA A 182 0.78 1.48 -0.14
C ALA A 182 0.24 2.48 0.89
N THR A 183 -1.08 2.67 0.95
CA THR A 183 -1.75 3.51 1.94
C THR A 183 -1.50 2.98 3.36
N MET A 184 -1.71 1.68 3.60
CA MET A 184 -1.52 1.02 4.89
C MET A 184 -0.11 1.22 5.43
N MET A 185 0.88 1.13 4.56
CA MET A 185 2.28 1.19 4.93
C MET A 185 2.87 2.62 4.84
N GLY A 186 2.10 3.61 4.41
CA GLY A 186 2.58 4.97 4.18
C GLY A 186 3.75 4.98 3.22
N ALA A 187 3.60 4.30 2.08
CA ALA A 187 4.60 4.27 1.03
C ALA A 187 4.70 5.63 0.32
N ASP A 188 5.91 5.99 -0.07
CA ASP A 188 6.13 7.22 -0.82
C ASP A 188 5.76 7.03 -2.30
N LEU A 189 5.92 5.79 -2.81
CA LEU A 189 5.71 5.46 -4.21
C LEU A 189 5.04 4.08 -4.38
N LEU A 190 4.07 4.02 -5.28
CA LEU A 190 3.48 2.79 -5.83
C LEU A 190 3.90 2.66 -7.30
N VAL A 191 4.59 1.59 -7.66
CA VAL A 191 4.94 1.26 -9.05
C VAL A 191 4.04 0.15 -9.56
N LEU A 192 3.25 0.43 -10.59
CA LEU A 192 2.45 -0.56 -11.31
C LEU A 192 3.20 -1.02 -12.55
N LEU A 193 3.82 -2.20 -12.48
CA LEU A 193 4.39 -2.86 -13.66
C LEU A 193 3.27 -3.50 -14.48
N SER A 194 3.15 -3.07 -15.73
CA SER A 194 2.05 -3.40 -16.63
C SER A 194 2.58 -3.88 -18.00
N ASP A 195 1.67 -4.31 -18.83
CA ASP A 195 1.88 -4.56 -20.26
C ASP A 195 1.87 -3.28 -21.12
N ILE A 196 1.49 -2.15 -20.52
CA ILE A 196 1.52 -0.81 -21.14
C ILE A 196 2.55 0.07 -20.43
N ASP A 197 3.18 0.97 -21.16
CA ASP A 197 4.27 1.84 -20.70
C ASP A 197 3.80 3.16 -20.03
N GLY A 198 2.48 3.36 -19.90
CA GLY A 198 1.89 4.49 -19.22
C GLY A 198 0.46 4.80 -19.65
N LEU A 199 0.00 6.01 -19.36
CA LEU A 199 -1.33 6.50 -19.72
C LEU A 199 -1.26 7.25 -21.05
N TYR A 200 -2.29 7.04 -21.88
CA TYR A 200 -2.49 7.71 -23.15
C TYR A 200 -3.88 8.35 -23.20
N THR A 201 -4.04 9.36 -24.05
CA THR A 201 -5.33 10.05 -24.28
C THR A 201 -6.40 9.13 -24.86
N ALA A 202 -5.99 8.04 -25.52
CA ALA A 202 -6.83 6.94 -26.00
C ALA A 202 -5.99 5.65 -26.08
N PRO A 203 -6.58 4.46 -26.27
CA PRO A 203 -5.82 3.23 -26.46
C PRO A 203 -4.90 3.31 -27.69
N PRO A 204 -3.57 3.24 -27.52
CA PRO A 204 -2.64 3.47 -28.63
C PRO A 204 -2.74 2.40 -29.75
N HIS A 205 -3.20 1.17 -29.40
CA HIS A 205 -3.42 0.10 -30.38
C HIS A 205 -4.69 0.31 -31.25
N LYS A 206 -5.61 1.20 -30.81
CA LYS A 206 -6.85 1.53 -31.56
C LYS A 206 -6.80 2.90 -32.18
N ASN A 207 -6.02 3.81 -31.62
CA ASN A 207 -5.90 5.19 -32.10
C ASN A 207 -4.41 5.54 -32.22
N PRO A 208 -3.89 5.63 -33.46
CA PRO A 208 -2.50 6.03 -33.70
C PRO A 208 -2.15 7.44 -33.22
N ASP A 209 -3.16 8.32 -33.11
CA ASP A 209 -2.99 9.71 -32.64
C ASP A 209 -3.04 9.84 -31.12
N ALA A 210 -3.12 8.71 -30.41
CA ALA A 210 -3.14 8.71 -28.94
C ALA A 210 -1.82 9.29 -28.38
N ALA A 211 -1.91 10.42 -27.68
CA ALA A 211 -0.77 11.07 -27.06
C ALA A 211 -0.44 10.42 -25.72
N PHE A 212 0.85 10.22 -25.46
CA PHE A 212 1.36 9.76 -24.18
C PHE A 212 1.29 10.87 -23.12
N LEU A 213 0.89 10.54 -21.90
CA LEU A 213 0.80 11.44 -20.76
C LEU A 213 1.91 11.11 -19.73
N PRO A 214 3.02 11.86 -19.69
CA PRO A 214 4.11 11.58 -18.76
C PRO A 214 3.78 11.92 -17.32
N LEU A 215 2.88 12.90 -17.10
CA LEU A 215 2.51 13.43 -15.79
C LEU A 215 1.00 13.60 -15.68
N VAL A 216 0.45 13.17 -14.54
CA VAL A 216 -0.92 13.42 -14.12
C VAL A 216 -0.89 14.06 -12.73
N GLU A 217 -1.06 15.36 -12.64
CA GLU A 217 -1.10 16.09 -11.37
C GLU A 217 -2.35 15.76 -10.56
N THR A 218 -3.48 15.56 -11.25
CA THR A 218 -4.76 15.21 -10.61
C THR A 218 -5.57 14.31 -11.53
N ILE A 219 -6.13 13.24 -10.99
CA ILE A 219 -7.04 12.35 -11.72
C ILE A 219 -8.42 13.02 -11.80
N THR A 220 -8.66 13.70 -12.93
CA THR A 220 -9.93 14.38 -13.23
C THR A 220 -10.90 13.45 -13.96
N PRO A 221 -12.21 13.79 -14.06
CA PRO A 221 -13.15 13.03 -14.87
C PRO A 221 -12.72 12.86 -16.33
N GLN A 222 -11.96 13.84 -16.89
CA GLN A 222 -11.41 13.74 -18.24
C GLN A 222 -10.34 12.64 -18.32
N ILE A 223 -9.44 12.56 -17.34
CA ILE A 223 -8.44 11.47 -17.24
C ILE A 223 -9.14 10.12 -17.10
N GLU A 224 -10.21 10.04 -16.31
CA GLU A 224 -10.99 8.81 -16.16
C GLU A 224 -11.67 8.38 -17.47
N ALA A 225 -12.19 9.33 -18.23
CA ALA A 225 -12.82 9.07 -19.53
C ALA A 225 -11.83 8.48 -20.55
N MET A 226 -10.54 8.85 -20.50
CA MET A 226 -9.48 8.27 -21.34
C MET A 226 -9.30 6.77 -21.10
N ALA A 227 -9.50 6.30 -19.85
CA ALA A 227 -9.47 4.88 -19.51
C ALA A 227 -10.75 4.13 -19.91
N GLY A 228 -11.90 4.79 -19.88
CA GLY A 228 -13.21 4.19 -20.16
C GLY A 228 -13.40 3.80 -21.62
N ALA A 229 -12.77 4.51 -22.56
CA ALA A 229 -12.78 4.20 -23.99
C ALA A 229 -12.04 2.89 -24.35
N ALA A 230 -11.27 2.33 -23.41
CA ALA A 230 -10.43 1.14 -23.60
C ALA A 230 -11.04 -0.16 -23.07
N ALA A 231 -12.12 -0.11 -22.30
CA ALA A 231 -12.64 -1.28 -21.60
C ALA A 231 -13.52 -2.16 -22.52
N SER A 232 -12.95 -3.23 -23.07
CA SER A 232 -13.74 -4.44 -23.30
C SER A 232 -13.99 -5.10 -21.94
N GLU A 233 -15.21 -5.51 -21.65
CA GLU A 233 -15.62 -6.20 -20.40
C GLU A 233 -14.81 -7.47 -20.04
N LEU A 234 -13.92 -7.89 -20.93
CA LEU A 234 -13.09 -9.11 -20.84
C LEU A 234 -11.65 -8.87 -20.37
N SER A 235 -11.15 -7.63 -20.30
CA SER A 235 -9.77 -7.36 -19.84
C SER A 235 -9.70 -7.23 -18.33
N ARG A 236 -9.26 -8.29 -17.67
CA ARG A 236 -8.94 -8.34 -16.24
C ARG A 236 -7.77 -7.38 -15.96
N GLY A 237 -8.00 -6.24 -15.27
CA GLY A 237 -6.96 -5.29 -14.90
C GLY A 237 -6.63 -4.23 -15.96
N GLY A 238 -7.64 -3.60 -16.57
CA GLY A 238 -7.47 -2.53 -17.55
C GLY A 238 -6.99 -1.19 -16.94
N MET A 239 -6.85 -0.16 -17.78
CA MET A 239 -6.43 1.18 -17.34
C MET A 239 -7.36 1.76 -16.25
N LYS A 240 -8.64 1.41 -16.27
CA LYS A 240 -9.61 1.83 -15.24
C LYS A 240 -9.18 1.39 -13.84
N THR A 241 -8.78 0.12 -13.65
CA THR A 241 -8.34 -0.39 -12.33
C THR A 241 -7.06 0.30 -11.85
N LYS A 242 -6.17 0.68 -12.80
CA LYS A 242 -4.95 1.44 -12.49
C LYS A 242 -5.28 2.87 -12.06
N LEU A 243 -6.25 3.53 -12.70
CA LEU A 243 -6.72 4.85 -12.27
C LEU A 243 -7.44 4.80 -10.92
N ASP A 244 -8.23 3.76 -10.66
CA ASP A 244 -8.86 3.55 -9.34
C ASP A 244 -7.79 3.35 -8.26
N ALA A 245 -6.73 2.58 -8.55
CA ALA A 245 -5.57 2.46 -7.66
C ALA A 245 -4.86 3.81 -7.46
N GLY A 246 -4.69 4.59 -8.52
CA GLY A 246 -4.13 5.93 -8.46
C GLY A 246 -4.91 6.87 -7.56
N LYS A 247 -6.25 6.85 -7.63
CA LYS A 247 -7.10 7.63 -6.73
C LYS A 247 -6.88 7.26 -5.26
N ILE A 248 -6.81 5.96 -4.95
CA ILE A 248 -6.55 5.48 -3.59
C ILE A 248 -5.16 5.93 -3.12
N ALA A 249 -4.13 5.73 -3.93
CA ALA A 249 -2.75 6.08 -3.60
C ALA A 249 -2.58 7.61 -3.42
N ASN A 250 -3.07 8.41 -4.38
CA ASN A 250 -2.92 9.87 -4.34
C ASN A 250 -3.69 10.48 -3.18
N ALA A 251 -4.90 10.02 -2.88
CA ALA A 251 -5.66 10.46 -1.71
C ALA A 251 -4.92 10.17 -0.40
N ALA A 252 -4.12 9.11 -0.36
CA ALA A 252 -3.27 8.75 0.77
C ALA A 252 -1.90 9.47 0.77
N GLY A 253 -1.61 10.29 -0.23
CA GLY A 253 -0.35 10.99 -0.35
C GLY A 253 0.80 10.16 -0.91
N THR A 254 0.50 9.04 -1.54
CA THR A 254 1.45 8.18 -2.24
C THR A 254 1.49 8.55 -3.72
N ALA A 255 2.66 8.85 -4.28
CA ALA A 255 2.83 8.96 -5.72
C ALA A 255 2.63 7.61 -6.40
N MET A 256 2.18 7.59 -7.66
CA MET A 256 2.05 6.35 -8.39
C MET A 256 2.72 6.45 -9.77
N ILE A 257 3.37 5.38 -10.20
CA ILE A 257 3.94 5.24 -11.54
C ILE A 257 3.26 4.05 -12.25
N ILE A 258 2.86 4.27 -13.51
CA ILE A 258 2.52 3.19 -14.44
C ILE A 258 3.64 3.11 -15.49
N THR A 259 4.23 1.93 -15.65
CA THR A 259 5.31 1.68 -16.62
C THR A 259 5.26 0.26 -17.16
N SER A 260 5.96 0.04 -18.28
CA SER A 260 6.07 -1.30 -18.86
C SER A 260 6.91 -2.22 -17.99
N GLY A 261 6.33 -3.35 -17.60
CA GLY A 261 7.01 -4.46 -16.94
C GLY A 261 7.47 -5.56 -17.90
N THR A 262 7.29 -5.39 -19.22
CA THR A 262 7.59 -6.47 -20.18
C THR A 262 9.07 -6.71 -20.43
N ARG A 263 9.92 -5.76 -20.01
CA ARG A 263 11.37 -5.78 -20.19
C ARG A 263 12.08 -6.42 -19.02
N PHE A 264 13.34 -6.80 -19.23
CA PHE A 264 14.28 -7.11 -18.14
C PHE A 264 14.74 -5.82 -17.46
N GLY A 265 14.90 -5.85 -16.15
CA GLY A 265 15.25 -4.67 -15.34
C GLY A 265 14.17 -3.59 -15.36
N PRO A 266 12.90 -3.92 -15.08
CA PRO A 266 11.79 -2.99 -15.27
C PRO A 266 11.82 -1.79 -14.30
N LEU A 267 12.41 -1.93 -13.10
CA LEU A 267 12.55 -0.82 -12.16
C LEU A 267 13.76 0.05 -12.54
N SER A 268 14.88 -0.54 -12.91
CA SER A 268 16.04 0.22 -13.38
C SER A 268 15.74 0.95 -14.70
N ALA A 269 14.78 0.49 -15.50
CA ALA A 269 14.31 1.18 -16.70
C ALA A 269 13.69 2.56 -16.37
N ILE A 270 12.97 2.67 -15.25
CA ILE A 270 12.43 3.95 -14.77
C ILE A 270 13.58 4.94 -14.50
N ASP A 271 14.62 4.46 -13.81
CA ASP A 271 15.79 5.29 -13.48
C ASP A 271 16.62 5.68 -14.72
N ARG A 272 16.54 4.92 -15.81
CA ARG A 272 17.14 5.27 -17.11
C ARG A 272 16.32 6.29 -17.91
N GLY A 273 15.14 6.70 -17.41
CA GLY A 273 14.28 7.67 -18.08
C GLY A 273 13.37 7.05 -19.14
N GLU A 274 13.15 5.73 -19.12
CA GLU A 274 12.19 5.09 -20.02
C GLU A 274 10.75 5.53 -19.72
N ARG A 275 9.85 5.37 -20.69
CA ARG A 275 8.46 5.85 -20.60
C ARG A 275 7.76 5.33 -19.35
N ALA A 276 7.20 6.26 -18.59
CA ALA A 276 6.38 6.01 -17.43
C ALA A 276 5.44 7.19 -17.20
N THR A 277 4.24 6.96 -16.77
CA THR A 277 3.34 8.02 -16.33
C THR A 277 3.43 8.17 -14.80
N LEU A 278 3.80 9.35 -14.34
CA LEU A 278 3.77 9.74 -12.93
C LEU A 278 2.39 10.33 -12.58
N PHE A 279 1.80 9.85 -11.49
CA PHE A 279 0.63 10.43 -10.84
C PHE A 279 1.07 11.05 -9.53
N GLU A 280 0.92 12.37 -9.40
CA GLU A 280 1.36 13.08 -8.20
C GLU A 280 0.40 12.91 -7.02
N PRO A 281 0.92 12.84 -5.79
CA PRO A 281 0.08 12.73 -4.60
C PRO A 281 -0.59 14.06 -4.28
N ALA A 282 -1.84 14.01 -3.84
CA ALA A 282 -2.57 15.18 -3.38
C ALA A 282 -2.07 15.73 -2.02
N ARG A 283 -1.47 14.87 -1.18
CA ARG A 283 -1.02 15.18 0.19
C ARG A 283 0.20 14.35 0.57
N ALA A 284 0.96 14.83 1.58
CA ALA A 284 2.01 14.04 2.18
C ALA A 284 1.44 12.79 2.89
N PRO A 285 2.07 11.59 2.77
CA PRO A 285 1.54 10.33 3.31
C PRO A 285 1.19 10.37 4.80
N VAL A 286 2.01 11.05 5.62
CA VAL A 286 1.78 11.19 7.06
C VAL A 286 0.49 11.93 7.37
N ASN A 287 0.15 12.94 6.59
CA ASN A 287 -1.08 13.72 6.78
C ASN A 287 -2.32 12.93 6.36
N ALA A 288 -2.23 12.13 5.30
CA ALA A 288 -3.33 11.30 4.84
C ALA A 288 -3.74 10.25 5.88
N TRP A 289 -2.77 9.53 6.45
CA TRP A 289 -3.02 8.58 7.53
C TRP A 289 -3.64 9.25 8.77
N LYS A 290 -3.08 10.36 9.17
CA LYS A 290 -3.61 11.13 10.31
C LYS A 290 -5.02 11.67 10.04
N THR A 291 -5.30 12.11 8.81
CA THR A 291 -6.65 12.54 8.41
C THR A 291 -7.65 11.39 8.52
N TRP A 292 -7.24 10.15 8.14
CA TRP A 292 -8.09 8.98 8.28
C TRP A 292 -8.39 8.64 9.76
N ILE A 293 -7.39 8.70 10.65
CA ILE A 293 -7.58 8.51 12.09
C ILE A 293 -8.50 9.59 12.67
N SER A 294 -8.35 10.86 12.25
CA SER A 294 -9.12 11.99 12.79
C SER A 294 -10.53 12.11 12.21
N GLY A 295 -10.74 11.64 10.97
CA GLY A 295 -11.98 11.85 10.21
C GLY A 295 -13.05 10.79 10.40
N ASN A 296 -12.73 9.64 10.98
CA ASN A 296 -13.64 8.52 11.14
C ASN A 296 -13.97 8.26 12.61
N LEU A 297 -15.29 8.29 12.91
CA LEU A 297 -15.98 7.63 14.00
C LEU A 297 -16.02 8.34 15.37
N GLU A 298 -17.14 8.18 16.01
CA GLU A 298 -17.25 8.35 17.46
C GLU A 298 -16.22 7.45 18.14
N PRO A 299 -15.42 7.96 19.10
CA PRO A 299 -14.45 7.17 19.82
C PRO A 299 -15.17 6.06 20.62
N ALA A 300 -14.66 4.84 20.55
CA ALA A 300 -15.20 3.70 21.33
C ALA A 300 -14.92 3.85 22.84
N GLY A 301 -13.98 4.72 23.21
CA GLY A 301 -13.65 5.02 24.58
C GLY A 301 -12.82 6.28 24.73
N ARG A 302 -12.50 6.62 26.00
CA ARG A 302 -11.73 7.80 26.37
C ARG A 302 -10.60 7.42 27.31
N LEU A 303 -9.44 8.07 27.14
CA LEU A 303 -8.28 7.95 28.02
C LEU A 303 -7.99 9.33 28.59
N THR A 304 -8.12 9.50 29.90
CA THR A 304 -7.69 10.73 30.57
C THR A 304 -6.21 10.63 30.90
N VAL A 305 -5.42 11.62 30.51
CA VAL A 305 -3.96 11.61 30.67
C VAL A 305 -3.50 12.76 31.55
N ASP A 306 -2.35 12.57 32.22
CA ASP A 306 -1.71 13.62 33.01
C ASP A 306 -1.07 14.73 32.14
N ALA A 307 -0.66 15.81 32.78
CA ALA A 307 -0.04 16.96 32.11
C ALA A 307 1.29 16.61 31.41
N GLY A 308 2.05 15.62 31.97
CA GLY A 308 3.30 15.13 31.40
C GLY A 308 3.08 14.40 30.09
N ALA A 309 2.11 13.48 30.07
CA ALA A 309 1.71 12.77 28.85
C ALA A 309 1.12 13.72 27.80
N ALA A 310 0.27 14.67 28.21
CA ALA A 310 -0.27 15.68 27.31
C ALA A 310 0.84 16.50 26.62
N LYS A 311 1.88 16.88 27.36
CA LYS A 311 3.07 17.56 26.81
C LYS A 311 3.88 16.66 25.88
N ALA A 312 4.07 15.39 26.25
CA ALA A 312 4.78 14.42 25.41
C ALA A 312 4.06 14.18 24.06
N LEU A 313 2.73 14.09 24.08
CA LEU A 313 1.92 13.94 22.85
C LEU A 313 2.07 15.14 21.92
N LYS A 314 2.04 16.37 22.45
CA LYS A 314 2.29 17.59 21.65
C LYS A 314 3.67 17.60 21.01
N SER A 315 4.66 16.95 21.61
CA SER A 315 6.02 16.80 21.05
C SER A 315 6.18 15.57 20.13
N GLY A 316 5.09 14.93 19.73
CA GLY A 316 5.08 13.82 18.77
C GLY A 316 5.51 12.48 19.34
N LYS A 317 5.46 12.29 20.65
CA LYS A 317 5.77 11.00 21.30
C LYS A 317 4.53 10.10 21.37
N SER A 318 4.75 8.78 21.60
CA SER A 318 3.70 7.81 21.87
C SER A 318 3.06 8.04 23.23
N LEU A 319 1.78 7.67 23.39
CA LEU A 319 1.14 7.60 24.71
C LEU A 319 1.58 6.32 25.41
N LEU A 320 2.24 6.46 26.56
CA LEU A 320 2.64 5.36 27.41
C LEU A 320 1.59 5.12 28.51
N PRO A 321 1.43 3.89 29.02
CA PRO A 321 0.50 3.59 30.10
C PRO A 321 0.72 4.44 31.36
N ALA A 322 1.97 4.74 31.69
CA ALA A 322 2.33 5.54 32.87
C ALA A 322 1.68 6.94 32.91
N GLY A 323 1.33 7.51 31.75
CA GLY A 323 0.68 8.82 31.65
C GLY A 323 -0.84 8.74 31.58
N VAL A 324 -1.46 7.56 31.65
CA VAL A 324 -2.91 7.36 31.61
C VAL A 324 -3.44 7.24 33.03
N LYS A 325 -4.38 8.11 33.39
CA LYS A 325 -5.01 8.15 34.72
C LYS A 325 -6.33 7.41 34.80
N GLU A 326 -7.15 7.53 33.76
CA GLU A 326 -8.51 6.98 33.74
C GLU A 326 -8.87 6.47 32.37
N ILE A 327 -9.68 5.42 32.31
CA ILE A 327 -10.13 4.77 31.08
C ILE A 327 -11.64 4.52 31.14
N ASP A 328 -12.35 5.19 30.21
CA ASP A 328 -13.80 5.07 30.02
C ASP A 328 -14.13 4.33 28.73
N GLY A 329 -15.26 3.61 28.74
CA GLY A 329 -15.80 2.92 27.58
C GLY A 329 -15.35 1.46 27.48
N GLN A 330 -15.87 0.81 26.45
CA GLN A 330 -15.53 -0.55 26.07
C GLN A 330 -14.98 -0.50 24.64
N PHE A 331 -13.78 -0.99 24.47
CA PHE A 331 -13.09 -0.99 23.19
C PHE A 331 -12.19 -2.21 23.07
N GLU A 332 -11.96 -2.61 21.85
CA GLU A 332 -11.00 -3.64 21.51
C GLU A 332 -9.70 -3.03 20.97
N ARG A 333 -8.66 -3.85 20.96
CA ARG A 333 -7.39 -3.48 20.33
C ARG A 333 -7.61 -3.01 18.88
N GLY A 334 -7.15 -1.79 18.59
CA GLY A 334 -7.28 -1.16 17.29
C GLY A 334 -8.43 -0.18 17.17
N ASP A 335 -9.30 -0.07 18.18
CA ASP A 335 -10.36 0.92 18.18
C ASP A 335 -9.82 2.34 18.32
N THR A 336 -10.60 3.32 17.82
CA THR A 336 -10.29 4.72 18.06
C THR A 336 -10.73 5.09 19.46
N VAL A 337 -9.81 5.67 20.22
CA VAL A 337 -10.11 6.27 21.50
C VAL A 337 -9.77 7.76 21.49
N ALA A 338 -10.56 8.56 22.23
CA ALA A 338 -10.24 9.95 22.48
C ALA A 338 -9.24 10.05 23.64
N VAL A 339 -8.26 10.92 23.50
CA VAL A 339 -7.32 11.24 24.58
C VAL A 339 -7.70 12.60 25.14
N MET A 340 -8.07 12.60 26.42
CA MET A 340 -8.55 13.77 27.16
C MET A 340 -7.45 14.29 28.10
N ASN A 341 -7.33 15.59 28.25
CA ASN A 341 -6.56 16.16 29.36
C ASN A 341 -7.39 16.16 30.65
N GLU A 342 -6.77 16.57 31.77
CA GLU A 342 -7.44 16.65 33.07
C GLU A 342 -8.62 17.63 33.13
N ASP A 343 -8.66 18.62 32.21
CA ASP A 343 -9.77 19.57 32.09
C ASP A 343 -10.95 19.02 31.27
N GLY A 344 -10.90 17.75 30.85
CA GLY A 344 -11.93 17.12 30.03
C GLY A 344 -11.95 17.57 28.57
N ARG A 345 -10.88 18.19 28.05
CA ARG A 345 -10.74 18.57 26.64
C ARG A 345 -10.07 17.43 25.85
N GLU A 346 -10.61 17.12 24.69
CA GLU A 346 -9.99 16.19 23.75
C GLU A 346 -8.74 16.81 23.12
N ILE A 347 -7.56 16.25 23.44
CA ILE A 347 -6.26 16.74 22.93
C ILE A 347 -5.70 15.90 21.81
N ALA A 348 -6.16 14.64 21.67
CA ALA A 348 -5.72 13.75 20.62
C ALA A 348 -6.75 12.64 20.37
N ARG A 349 -6.62 11.94 19.24
CA ARG A 349 -7.26 10.66 18.95
C ARG A 349 -6.21 9.67 18.48
N GLY A 350 -6.45 8.40 18.78
CA GLY A 350 -5.52 7.36 18.31
C GLY A 350 -6.11 5.97 18.36
N LEU A 351 -5.37 5.04 17.75
CA LEU A 351 -5.71 3.63 17.74
C LEU A 351 -5.07 2.96 18.96
N ILE A 352 -5.91 2.43 19.84
CA ILE A 352 -5.47 1.78 21.07
C ILE A 352 -4.77 0.45 20.77
N ALA A 353 -3.68 0.15 21.48
CA ALA A 353 -2.91 -1.09 21.31
C ALA A 353 -3.42 -2.26 22.17
N TYR A 354 -4.34 -2.01 23.06
CA TYR A 354 -4.91 -2.94 24.04
C TYR A 354 -6.43 -2.89 24.00
N ASP A 355 -7.10 -3.94 24.45
CA ASP A 355 -8.52 -3.86 24.80
C ASP A 355 -8.72 -3.08 26.11
N ALA A 356 -9.98 -2.79 26.43
CA ALA A 356 -10.31 -1.96 27.59
C ALA A 356 -9.92 -2.62 28.93
N GLU A 357 -9.96 -3.94 29.02
CA GLU A 357 -9.61 -4.67 30.24
C GLU A 357 -8.10 -4.60 30.51
N ASP A 358 -7.29 -4.95 29.52
CA ASP A 358 -5.84 -4.90 29.65
C ASP A 358 -5.33 -3.46 29.79
N ALA A 359 -5.94 -2.52 29.05
CA ALA A 359 -5.61 -1.10 29.17
C ALA A 359 -5.80 -0.58 30.60
N ARG A 360 -6.88 -0.99 31.30
CA ARG A 360 -7.13 -0.62 32.71
C ARG A 360 -6.12 -1.24 33.67
N LYS A 361 -5.68 -2.48 33.40
CA LYS A 361 -4.67 -3.14 34.24
C LYS A 361 -3.32 -2.44 34.21
N ILE A 362 -2.94 -1.88 33.05
CA ILE A 362 -1.63 -1.27 32.84
C ILE A 362 -1.62 0.25 32.97
N ALA A 363 -2.77 0.90 33.11
CA ALA A 363 -2.86 2.35 33.30
C ALA A 363 -2.07 2.78 34.56
N GLY A 364 -1.23 3.81 34.41
CA GLY A 364 -0.36 4.31 35.46
C GLY A 364 0.95 3.53 35.69
N HIS A 365 1.11 2.36 35.06
CA HIS A 365 2.30 1.54 35.17
C HIS A 365 3.39 1.88 34.15
N LYS A 366 4.65 1.59 34.48
CA LYS A 366 5.77 1.79 33.56
C LYS A 366 5.79 0.70 32.48
N SER A 367 6.40 1.07 31.32
CA SER A 367 6.42 0.18 30.15
C SER A 367 7.16 -1.14 30.36
N ASP A 368 8.10 -1.21 31.29
CA ASP A 368 8.85 -2.40 31.65
C ASP A 368 8.06 -3.37 32.55
N GLU A 369 7.01 -2.90 33.25
CA GLU A 369 6.14 -3.70 34.08
C GLU A 369 5.00 -4.39 33.33
N ILE A 370 4.69 -3.93 32.12
CA ILE A 370 3.48 -4.33 31.37
C ILE A 370 3.42 -5.83 31.11
N SER A 371 4.54 -6.43 30.68
CA SER A 371 4.56 -7.86 30.33
C SER A 371 4.36 -8.75 31.56
N GLU A 372 4.80 -8.31 32.74
CA GLU A 372 4.55 -9.01 34.01
C GLU A 372 3.09 -8.89 34.45
N ILE A 373 2.49 -7.69 34.32
CA ILE A 373 1.09 -7.43 34.67
C ILE A 373 0.14 -8.23 33.79
N LEU A 374 0.41 -8.28 32.48
CA LEU A 374 -0.46 -8.91 31.48
C LEU A 374 -0.19 -10.42 31.34
N GLY A 375 0.99 -10.91 31.74
CA GLY A 375 1.39 -12.30 31.55
C GLY A 375 1.79 -12.71 30.14
N TYR A 376 1.98 -11.74 29.24
CA TYR A 376 2.45 -11.96 27.88
C TYR A 376 3.34 -10.82 27.38
N ASP A 377 4.14 -11.06 26.34
CA ASP A 377 4.98 -10.03 25.72
C ASP A 377 4.13 -8.95 25.05
N ALA A 378 4.14 -7.77 25.61
CA ALA A 378 3.21 -6.70 25.33
C ALA A 378 3.91 -5.46 24.73
N ARG A 379 3.14 -4.60 24.06
CA ARG A 379 3.67 -3.35 23.49
C ARG A 379 3.93 -2.31 24.58
N ALA A 380 5.05 -1.60 24.48
CA ALA A 380 5.40 -0.56 25.46
C ALA A 380 4.46 0.66 25.45
N ALA A 381 3.72 0.90 24.37
CA ALA A 381 2.88 2.08 24.21
C ALA A 381 1.39 1.72 24.21
N MET A 382 0.57 2.50 24.92
CA MET A 382 -0.89 2.45 24.87
C MET A 382 -1.41 2.86 23.49
N ILE A 383 -0.86 3.96 22.92
CA ILE A 383 -1.08 4.41 21.55
C ILE A 383 0.27 4.81 20.95
N HIS A 384 0.65 4.18 19.84
CA HIS A 384 1.90 4.52 19.17
C HIS A 384 1.78 5.88 18.46
N ARG A 385 2.85 6.67 18.43
CA ARG A 385 2.90 8.00 17.79
C ARG A 385 2.44 8.03 16.33
N ASN A 386 2.65 6.93 15.59
CA ASN A 386 2.22 6.81 14.21
C ASN A 386 0.71 6.60 14.09
N ASP A 387 0.08 6.11 15.14
CA ASP A 387 -1.34 5.78 15.23
C ASP A 387 -2.11 6.82 16.07
N LEU A 388 -1.53 8.02 16.25
CA LEU A 388 -2.06 9.09 17.08
C LEU A 388 -2.08 10.42 16.33
N VAL A 389 -3.17 11.15 16.46
CA VAL A 389 -3.35 12.50 15.91
C VAL A 389 -3.63 13.46 17.05
N VAL A 390 -2.73 14.41 17.23
CA VAL A 390 -2.92 15.51 18.19
C VAL A 390 -3.84 16.55 17.55
N ARG A 391 -4.89 16.96 18.23
CA ARG A 391 -5.74 18.09 17.79
C ARG A 391 -4.97 19.39 17.97
N ALA A 392 -4.93 20.21 16.92
CA ALA A 392 -4.53 21.61 17.07
C ALA A 392 -5.52 22.29 18.03
N ALA A 393 -5.00 23.10 18.95
CA ALA A 393 -5.87 23.95 19.79
C ALA A 393 -6.75 24.78 18.84
N SER A 394 -8.06 24.52 18.82
CA SER A 394 -8.99 25.39 18.10
C SER A 394 -8.96 26.73 18.80
N ASN A 395 -8.50 27.77 18.10
CA ASN A 395 -8.75 29.17 18.48
C ASN A 395 -10.25 29.47 18.29
N ALA A 396 -11.06 28.94 19.20
CA ALA A 396 -12.46 29.27 19.30
C ALA A 396 -12.71 29.70 20.74
N GLU A 397 -12.21 30.89 21.04
CA GLU A 397 -12.69 31.78 22.11
C GLU A 397 -12.11 33.15 21.85
N VAL A 398 -12.68 33.89 20.88
CA VAL A 398 -12.82 35.33 20.90
C VAL A 398 -14.05 35.67 20.05
N ALA A 399 -15.20 35.74 20.67
CA ALA A 399 -16.29 36.69 20.35
C ALA A 399 -17.31 36.63 21.50
#